data_4a3470f0372e4d5f2383188626258660
#
_entry.id   4a3470f0372e4d5f2383188626258660
#
_cell.length_a   1.000
_cell.length_b   1.000
_cell.length_c   1.000
_cell.angle_alpha   90.00
_cell.angle_beta   90.00
_cell.angle_gamma   90.00
#
_symmetry.space_group_name_H-M   'P 1'
#
loop_
_entity.id
_entity.type
_entity.pdbx_description
1 polymer ?
#
loop_
_entity_poly.entity_id
_entity_poly.type
_entity_poly.pdbx_seq_one_letter_code
_entity_poly.pdbx_strand_id
1 'polypeptide(L)'
;MILIFGGTTEGRIAIQTLEEAGKTFYYSTKGDEQDVLLHNGIRLQGAMDAIEIETFCAQHHIKLLIDAAHPFATQLHETLEQVSVESNIPVIRFERIFPERDEEHITWCRDYDDAIEKIQKEKIFILLALTGVQTIGKLKPLWQNACCYFRILDRDSSRKLAREQGFSEKNLYYYTPGEDEQVLMKQLHPEAILLKESGISGGFCEKVEAARQLGIRIFAICRPKTSDKFICVNGEHGLRRIIEKHLPDFFPLRSGLTTGTCAAAAAVAATWDVFLSLIHI
;
A
#
# COMPACT_ATOMS: atom_id res chain seq x y z
N MET A 1 -12.69 -18.54 9.21
CA MET A 1 -13.03 -17.28 8.56
C MET A 1 -11.76 -16.47 8.24
N ILE A 2 -11.87 -15.37 7.50
CA ILE A 2 -10.76 -14.49 7.10
C ILE A 2 -10.95 -13.14 7.77
N LEU A 3 -9.85 -12.54 8.27
CA LEU A 3 -9.79 -11.15 8.71
C LEU A 3 -8.78 -10.41 7.82
N ILE A 4 -9.24 -9.33 7.18
CA ILE A 4 -8.42 -8.50 6.30
C ILE A 4 -8.22 -7.12 6.91
N PHE A 5 -7.00 -6.61 6.86
CA PHE A 5 -6.62 -5.25 7.21
C PHE A 5 -6.35 -4.45 5.93
N GLY A 6 -7.04 -3.34 5.75
CA GLY A 6 -7.02 -2.59 4.50
C GLY A 6 -6.91 -1.09 4.66
N GLY A 7 -7.74 -0.35 3.93
CA GLY A 7 -7.66 1.11 3.84
C GLY A 7 -6.87 1.61 2.62
N THR A 8 -6.60 0.73 1.66
CA THR A 8 -5.80 0.98 0.45
C THR A 8 -6.53 0.50 -0.81
N THR A 9 -5.94 0.75 -1.97
CA THR A 9 -6.41 0.17 -3.24
C THR A 9 -6.32 -1.36 -3.20
N GLU A 10 -5.24 -1.91 -2.65
CA GLU A 10 -5.05 -3.35 -2.47
C GLU A 10 -6.14 -3.94 -1.57
N GLY A 11 -6.50 -3.22 -0.50
CA GLY A 11 -7.62 -3.61 0.36
C GLY A 11 -8.94 -3.74 -0.40
N ARG A 12 -9.23 -2.81 -1.33
CA ARG A 12 -10.44 -2.91 -2.18
C ARG A 12 -10.39 -4.11 -3.12
N ILE A 13 -9.26 -4.36 -3.77
CA ILE A 13 -9.07 -5.53 -4.64
C ILE A 13 -9.26 -6.82 -3.84
N ALA A 14 -8.67 -6.89 -2.65
CA ALA A 14 -8.81 -8.06 -1.80
C ALA A 14 -10.27 -8.28 -1.35
N ILE A 15 -11.01 -7.21 -1.01
CA ILE A 15 -12.44 -7.31 -0.72
C ILE A 15 -13.20 -7.87 -1.93
N GLN A 16 -12.99 -7.32 -3.12
CA GLN A 16 -13.65 -7.81 -4.34
C GLN A 16 -13.39 -9.30 -4.56
N THR A 17 -12.14 -9.74 -4.37
CA THR A 17 -11.78 -11.15 -4.45
C THR A 17 -12.52 -12.01 -3.41
N LEU A 18 -12.64 -11.53 -2.16
CA LEU A 18 -13.33 -12.28 -1.11
C LEU A 18 -14.86 -12.31 -1.31
N GLU A 19 -15.44 -11.25 -1.84
CA GLU A 19 -16.88 -11.20 -2.15
C GLU A 19 -17.31 -12.26 -3.17
N GLU A 20 -16.41 -12.66 -4.10
CA GLU A 20 -16.68 -13.76 -5.04
C GLU A 20 -16.96 -15.11 -4.35
N ALA A 21 -16.53 -15.26 -3.11
CA ALA A 21 -16.75 -16.48 -2.35
C ALA A 21 -18.20 -16.62 -1.84
N GLY A 22 -18.94 -15.51 -1.73
CA GLY A 22 -20.26 -15.49 -1.10
C GLY A 22 -20.23 -15.90 0.39
N LYS A 23 -19.07 -15.83 1.03
CA LYS A 23 -18.86 -16.24 2.42
C LYS A 23 -18.47 -15.04 3.28
N THR A 24 -18.87 -15.10 4.54
CA THR A 24 -18.55 -14.04 5.51
C THR A 24 -17.05 -13.94 5.77
N PHE A 25 -16.56 -12.70 5.76
CA PHE A 25 -15.21 -12.29 6.16
C PHE A 25 -15.27 -10.98 6.95
N TYR A 26 -14.19 -10.64 7.63
CA TYR A 26 -14.07 -9.39 8.36
C TYR A 26 -13.10 -8.44 7.67
N TYR A 27 -13.48 -7.17 7.60
CA TYR A 27 -12.66 -6.10 7.02
C TYR A 27 -12.39 -5.01 8.04
N SER A 28 -11.13 -4.86 8.44
CA SER A 28 -10.68 -3.90 9.44
C SER A 28 -9.99 -2.71 8.79
N THR A 29 -10.35 -1.50 9.25
CA THR A 29 -9.70 -0.24 8.90
C THR A 29 -9.52 0.62 10.14
N LYS A 30 -8.44 1.40 10.19
CA LYS A 30 -8.17 2.32 11.31
C LYS A 30 -9.25 3.40 11.43
N GLY A 31 -9.74 3.92 10.30
CA GLY A 31 -10.78 4.96 10.23
C GLY A 31 -11.98 4.48 9.43
N ASP A 32 -13.03 5.32 9.37
CA ASP A 32 -14.26 5.08 8.62
C ASP A 32 -14.22 5.60 7.17
N GLU A 33 -13.12 6.19 6.81
CA GLU A 33 -12.97 7.09 5.66
C GLU A 33 -12.92 6.36 4.32
N GLN A 34 -12.83 5.03 4.31
CA GLN A 34 -12.88 4.26 3.08
C GLN A 34 -14.32 3.82 2.82
N ASP A 35 -14.94 4.43 1.82
CA ASP A 35 -16.24 3.97 1.31
C ASP A 35 -16.00 2.67 0.50
N VAL A 36 -16.48 1.56 1.06
CA VAL A 36 -16.40 0.22 0.45
C VAL A 36 -17.74 -0.46 0.66
N LEU A 37 -18.34 -0.87 -0.44
CA LEU A 37 -19.55 -1.69 -0.39
C LEU A 37 -19.17 -3.13 -0.02
N LEU A 38 -19.71 -3.62 1.08
CA LEU A 38 -19.56 -4.99 1.55
C LEU A 38 -20.92 -5.68 1.47
N HIS A 39 -20.99 -6.84 0.79
CA HIS A 39 -22.16 -7.69 0.72
C HIS A 39 -22.07 -8.85 1.72
N ASN A 40 -20.92 -9.50 1.78
CA ASN A 40 -20.63 -10.63 2.68
C ASN A 40 -19.62 -10.24 3.77
N GLY A 41 -18.93 -9.12 3.59
CA GLY A 41 -17.96 -8.62 4.55
C GLY A 41 -18.60 -7.89 5.72
N ILE A 42 -18.06 -8.07 6.91
CA ILE A 42 -18.40 -7.33 8.14
C ILE A 42 -17.29 -6.31 8.41
N ARG A 43 -17.65 -5.03 8.45
CA ARG A 43 -16.70 -3.95 8.70
C ARG A 43 -16.37 -3.83 10.18
N LEU A 44 -15.08 -3.75 10.47
CA LEU A 44 -14.51 -3.41 11.77
C LEU A 44 -13.81 -2.05 11.65
N GLN A 45 -13.92 -1.25 12.68
CA GLN A 45 -13.42 0.11 12.70
C GLN A 45 -12.60 0.35 13.96
N GLY A 46 -11.46 0.99 13.81
CA GLY A 46 -10.52 1.24 14.90
C GLY A 46 -9.20 0.50 14.72
N ALA A 47 -8.16 1.02 15.36
CA ALA A 47 -6.91 0.29 15.49
C ALA A 47 -7.07 -0.79 16.56
N MET A 48 -6.58 -1.99 16.28
CA MET A 48 -6.53 -3.10 17.24
C MET A 48 -5.07 -3.39 17.58
N ASP A 49 -4.81 -3.67 18.85
CA ASP A 49 -3.52 -4.20 19.30
C ASP A 49 -3.43 -5.73 19.11
N ALA A 50 -2.30 -6.33 19.47
CA ALA A 50 -2.08 -7.76 19.30
C ALA A 50 -3.09 -8.61 20.10
N ILE A 51 -3.35 -8.24 21.35
CA ILE A 51 -4.27 -8.96 22.23
C ILE A 51 -5.70 -8.89 21.71
N GLU A 52 -6.11 -7.72 21.23
CA GLU A 52 -7.44 -7.52 20.63
C GLU A 52 -7.60 -8.37 19.37
N ILE A 53 -6.57 -8.40 18.48
CA ILE A 53 -6.60 -9.23 17.26
C ILE A 53 -6.66 -10.72 17.63
N GLU A 54 -5.84 -11.19 18.56
CA GLU A 54 -5.83 -12.59 19.00
C GLU A 54 -7.17 -13.02 19.59
N THR A 55 -7.71 -12.18 20.48
CA THR A 55 -9.02 -12.41 21.10
C THR A 55 -10.11 -12.49 20.01
N PHE A 56 -10.09 -11.56 19.07
CA PHE A 56 -11.02 -11.55 17.95
C PHE A 56 -10.87 -12.80 17.08
N CYS A 57 -9.63 -13.18 16.77
CA CYS A 57 -9.35 -14.39 15.98
C CYS A 57 -9.89 -15.67 16.65
N ALA A 58 -9.70 -15.78 17.96
CA ALA A 58 -10.22 -16.92 18.72
C ALA A 58 -11.77 -16.95 18.73
N GLN A 59 -12.41 -15.83 19.05
CA GLN A 59 -13.86 -15.71 19.15
C GLN A 59 -14.56 -15.97 17.80
N HIS A 60 -13.97 -15.51 16.69
CA HIS A 60 -14.56 -15.59 15.36
C HIS A 60 -13.97 -16.69 14.49
N HIS A 61 -13.17 -17.58 15.07
CA HIS A 61 -12.55 -18.71 14.36
C HIS A 61 -11.81 -18.27 13.09
N ILE A 62 -11.04 -17.18 13.18
CA ILE A 62 -10.21 -16.70 12.07
C ILE A 62 -9.09 -17.72 11.82
N LYS A 63 -8.91 -18.11 10.58
CA LYS A 63 -7.90 -19.09 10.15
C LYS A 63 -6.86 -18.48 9.19
N LEU A 64 -7.09 -17.26 8.76
CA LEU A 64 -6.22 -16.58 7.81
C LEU A 64 -6.33 -15.09 8.01
N LEU A 65 -5.19 -14.41 8.11
CA LEU A 65 -5.08 -12.96 8.11
C LEU A 65 -4.61 -12.47 6.74
N ILE A 66 -5.16 -11.35 6.28
CA ILE A 66 -4.70 -10.68 5.06
C ILE A 66 -4.29 -9.26 5.42
N ASP A 67 -3.02 -8.95 5.21
CA ASP A 67 -2.48 -7.62 5.33
C ASP A 67 -2.44 -6.94 3.97
N ALA A 68 -3.42 -6.11 3.69
CA ALA A 68 -3.52 -5.26 2.52
C ALA A 68 -3.36 -3.77 2.88
N ALA A 69 -2.74 -3.48 4.02
CA ALA A 69 -2.50 -2.12 4.49
C ALA A 69 -1.36 -1.43 3.71
N HIS A 70 -1.22 -0.13 3.95
CA HIS A 70 -0.18 0.66 3.30
C HIS A 70 1.22 0.13 3.68
N PRO A 71 2.20 0.07 2.74
CA PRO A 71 3.55 -0.47 3.02
C PRO A 71 4.26 0.19 4.21
N PHE A 72 3.91 1.41 4.55
CA PHE A 72 4.44 2.15 5.70
C PHE A 72 3.60 2.02 6.99
N ALA A 73 2.66 1.08 7.05
CA ALA A 73 1.90 0.77 8.27
C ALA A 73 2.70 -0.17 9.20
N THR A 74 3.94 0.20 9.54
CA THR A 74 4.93 -0.63 10.24
C THR A 74 4.38 -1.22 11.52
N GLN A 75 3.72 -0.40 12.35
CA GLN A 75 3.12 -0.88 13.60
C GLN A 75 2.11 -2.01 13.37
N LEU A 76 1.25 -1.90 12.35
CA LEU A 76 0.30 -2.97 12.03
C LEU A 76 1.02 -4.23 11.54
N HIS A 77 2.04 -4.07 10.69
CA HIS A 77 2.82 -5.21 10.18
C HIS A 77 3.50 -5.97 11.32
N GLU A 78 4.13 -5.26 12.26
CA GLU A 78 4.74 -5.83 13.47
C GLU A 78 3.70 -6.54 14.36
N THR A 79 2.54 -5.91 14.57
CA THR A 79 1.42 -6.50 15.32
C THR A 79 0.94 -7.80 14.67
N LEU A 80 0.75 -7.80 13.34
CA LEU A 80 0.31 -9.00 12.61
C LEU A 80 1.37 -10.11 12.60
N GLU A 81 2.65 -9.75 12.58
CA GLU A 81 3.73 -10.72 12.72
C GLU A 81 3.70 -11.40 14.10
N GLN A 82 3.52 -10.61 15.16
CA GLN A 82 3.39 -11.12 16.50
C GLN A 82 2.20 -12.08 16.61
N VAL A 83 1.01 -11.65 16.21
CA VAL A 83 -0.21 -12.46 16.22
C VAL A 83 -0.05 -13.76 15.42
N SER A 84 0.59 -13.68 14.25
CA SER A 84 0.86 -14.85 13.40
C SER A 84 1.68 -15.91 14.13
N VAL A 85 2.68 -15.48 14.89
CA VAL A 85 3.56 -16.40 15.65
C VAL A 85 2.84 -16.98 16.85
N GLU A 86 2.16 -16.13 17.65
CA GLU A 86 1.55 -16.53 18.92
C GLU A 86 0.29 -17.38 18.70
N SER A 87 -0.53 -17.05 17.70
CA SER A 87 -1.76 -17.78 17.38
C SER A 87 -1.59 -18.85 16.31
N ASN A 88 -0.42 -18.97 15.69
CA ASN A 88 -0.15 -19.87 14.55
C ASN A 88 -1.15 -19.69 13.40
N ILE A 89 -1.54 -18.43 13.14
CA ILE A 89 -2.43 -18.06 12.04
C ILE A 89 -1.58 -17.49 10.90
N PRO A 90 -1.64 -18.04 9.68
CA PRO A 90 -0.88 -17.51 8.55
C PRO A 90 -1.34 -16.12 8.16
N VAL A 91 -0.38 -15.27 7.75
CA VAL A 91 -0.62 -13.93 7.21
C VAL A 91 -0.25 -13.89 5.74
N ILE A 92 -1.20 -13.49 4.90
CA ILE A 92 -0.94 -13.13 3.51
C ILE A 92 -0.65 -11.63 3.48
N ARG A 93 0.53 -11.23 3.02
CA ARG A 93 0.81 -9.86 2.64
C ARG A 93 0.39 -9.65 1.19
N PHE A 94 -0.71 -8.90 0.98
CA PHE A 94 -1.14 -8.50 -0.34
C PHE A 94 -0.38 -7.25 -0.77
N GLU A 95 0.71 -7.47 -1.49
CA GLU A 95 1.72 -6.46 -1.76
C GLU A 95 1.40 -5.68 -3.03
N ARG A 96 1.82 -4.42 -3.05
CA ARG A 96 1.79 -3.56 -4.23
C ARG A 96 2.81 -3.99 -5.25
N ILE A 97 2.61 -3.54 -6.48
CA ILE A 97 3.65 -3.58 -7.50
C ILE A 97 4.53 -2.33 -7.34
N PHE A 98 5.83 -2.54 -7.26
CA PHE A 98 6.81 -1.47 -7.17
C PHE A 98 7.61 -1.41 -8.46
N PRO A 99 7.87 -0.21 -9.02
CA PRO A 99 8.80 -0.05 -10.12
C PRO A 99 10.22 -0.39 -9.67
N GLU A 100 11.10 -0.67 -10.63
CA GLU A 100 12.53 -0.72 -10.34
C GLU A 100 13.02 0.62 -9.80
N ARG A 101 13.98 0.58 -8.87
CA ARG A 101 14.54 1.78 -8.28
C ARG A 101 15.44 2.49 -9.28
N ASP A 102 15.13 3.74 -9.55
CA ASP A 102 15.97 4.65 -10.32
C ASP A 102 17.03 5.26 -9.38
N GLU A 103 18.23 4.72 -9.42
CA GLU A 103 19.35 5.18 -8.59
C GLU A 103 20.04 6.42 -9.16
N GLU A 104 19.77 6.78 -10.41
CA GLU A 104 20.36 7.93 -11.08
C GLU A 104 19.64 9.24 -10.77
N HIS A 105 18.31 9.20 -10.73
CA HIS A 105 17.49 10.40 -10.62
C HIS A 105 16.80 10.55 -9.27
N ILE A 106 16.84 9.53 -8.42
CA ILE A 106 16.18 9.53 -7.10
C ILE A 106 17.21 9.30 -6.00
N THR A 107 17.29 10.21 -5.07
CA THR A 107 18.06 10.03 -3.84
C THR A 107 17.26 9.17 -2.86
N TRP A 108 17.60 7.90 -2.80
CA TRP A 108 16.96 6.94 -1.91
C TRP A 108 17.43 7.13 -0.47
N CYS A 109 16.47 7.18 0.45
CA CYS A 109 16.69 7.35 1.88
C CYS A 109 16.18 6.11 2.63
N ARG A 110 16.96 5.58 3.55
CA ARG A 110 16.61 4.40 4.34
C ARG A 110 15.36 4.65 5.20
N ASP A 111 15.31 5.81 5.83
CA ASP A 111 14.28 6.25 6.75
C ASP A 111 14.15 7.78 6.75
N TYR A 112 13.37 8.33 7.69
CA TYR A 112 13.16 9.77 7.81
C TYR A 112 14.40 10.51 8.30
N ASP A 113 15.21 9.91 9.15
CA ASP A 113 16.43 10.53 9.69
C ASP A 113 17.50 10.66 8.59
N ASP A 114 17.68 9.61 7.79
CA ASP A 114 18.55 9.62 6.61
C ASP A 114 18.07 10.66 5.56
N ALA A 115 16.75 10.80 5.39
CA ALA A 115 16.20 11.82 4.51
C ALA A 115 16.48 13.24 5.01
N ILE A 116 16.33 13.48 6.31
CA ILE A 116 16.63 14.77 6.94
C ILE A 116 18.10 15.11 6.74
N GLU A 117 19.01 14.19 7.03
CA GLU A 117 20.46 14.37 6.88
C GLU A 117 20.83 14.74 5.44
N LYS A 118 20.34 13.97 4.46
CA LYS A 118 20.63 14.20 3.04
C LYS A 118 20.07 15.52 2.54
N ILE A 119 18.83 15.86 2.88
CA ILE A 119 18.18 17.11 2.49
C ILE A 119 18.94 18.33 3.07
N GLN A 120 19.35 18.25 4.34
CA GLN A 120 20.14 19.31 4.98
C GLN A 120 21.53 19.44 4.37
N LYS A 121 22.20 18.32 4.09
CA LYS A 121 23.52 18.28 3.44
C LYS A 121 23.48 18.91 2.05
N GLU A 122 22.42 18.69 1.30
CA GLU A 122 22.22 19.28 -0.03
C GLU A 122 21.70 20.72 0.01
N LYS A 123 21.49 21.27 1.19
CA LYS A 123 21.03 22.66 1.42
C LYS A 123 19.73 22.97 0.68
N ILE A 124 18.73 22.10 0.81
CA ILE A 124 17.40 22.31 0.27
C ILE A 124 16.64 23.26 1.21
N PHE A 125 16.21 24.40 0.69
CA PHE A 125 15.48 25.41 1.45
C PHE A 125 13.99 25.46 1.16
N ILE A 126 13.55 24.93 0.01
CA ILE A 126 12.13 24.83 -0.35
C ILE A 126 11.81 23.37 -0.66
N LEU A 127 11.10 22.72 0.25
CA LEU A 127 10.75 21.30 0.17
C LEU A 127 9.23 21.09 0.05
N LEU A 128 8.79 20.27 -0.87
CA LEU A 128 7.42 19.76 -0.91
C LEU A 128 7.39 18.29 -0.42
N ALA A 129 6.85 18.06 0.77
CA ALA A 129 6.70 16.73 1.36
C ALA A 129 5.34 16.11 0.96
N LEU A 130 5.40 15.02 0.20
CA LEU A 130 4.25 14.23 -0.26
C LEU A 130 4.11 12.93 0.56
N THR A 131 4.45 13.00 1.83
CA THR A 131 4.57 11.86 2.74
C THR A 131 3.37 11.67 3.67
N GLY A 132 2.43 12.62 3.65
CA GLY A 132 1.19 12.60 4.42
C GLY A 132 1.34 13.16 5.85
N VAL A 133 0.20 13.43 6.49
CA VAL A 133 0.11 14.17 7.76
C VAL A 133 0.85 13.50 8.94
N GLN A 134 0.90 12.18 8.98
CA GLN A 134 1.56 11.42 10.06
C GLN A 134 3.07 11.68 10.16
N THR A 135 3.66 12.26 9.12
CA THR A 135 5.11 12.44 9.02
C THR A 135 5.56 13.87 9.32
N ILE A 136 4.62 14.79 9.50
CA ILE A 136 4.92 16.20 9.81
C ILE A 136 5.82 16.29 11.05
N GLY A 137 5.47 15.59 12.13
CA GLY A 137 6.26 15.58 13.36
C GLY A 137 7.66 14.98 13.17
N LYS A 138 7.79 13.93 12.35
CA LYS A 138 9.09 13.30 12.04
C LYS A 138 10.01 14.24 11.26
N LEU A 139 9.44 15.09 10.40
CA LEU A 139 10.17 16.05 9.57
C LEU A 139 10.34 17.44 10.22
N LYS A 140 10.06 17.53 11.54
CA LYS A 140 10.20 18.78 12.30
C LYS A 140 11.57 19.46 12.13
N PRO A 141 12.72 18.73 12.14
CA PRO A 141 14.01 19.36 11.92
C PRO A 141 14.17 20.07 10.58
N LEU A 142 13.41 19.68 9.55
CA LEU A 142 13.42 20.36 8.25
C LEU A 142 12.54 21.61 8.27
N TRP A 143 11.26 21.49 8.63
CA TRP A 143 10.34 22.61 8.50
C TRP A 143 10.51 23.72 9.56
N GLN A 144 11.31 23.49 10.59
CA GLN A 144 11.73 24.55 11.50
C GLN A 144 12.86 25.44 10.94
N ASN A 145 13.62 24.93 9.96
CA ASN A 145 14.81 25.59 9.44
C ASN A 145 14.72 25.91 7.92
N ALA A 146 13.69 25.44 7.25
CA ALA A 146 13.48 25.62 5.82
C ALA A 146 11.98 25.81 5.51
N CYS A 147 11.68 26.32 4.32
CA CYS A 147 10.31 26.43 3.84
C CYS A 147 9.82 25.04 3.39
N CYS A 148 9.01 24.41 4.22
CA CYS A 148 8.44 23.11 3.89
C CYS A 148 6.94 23.23 3.68
N TYR A 149 6.47 22.63 2.61
CA TYR A 149 5.06 22.45 2.29
C TYR A 149 4.70 20.98 2.45
N PHE A 150 3.49 20.69 2.95
CA PHE A 150 2.98 19.31 3.03
C PHE A 150 1.69 19.20 2.25
N ARG A 151 1.60 18.18 1.39
CA ARG A 151 0.34 17.79 0.79
C ARG A 151 -0.25 16.61 1.58
N ILE A 152 -1.44 16.82 2.10
CA ILE A 152 -2.16 15.87 2.95
C ILE A 152 -3.55 15.61 2.38
N LEU A 153 -4.23 14.59 2.90
CA LEU A 153 -5.65 14.37 2.58
C LEU A 153 -6.50 15.47 3.21
N ASP A 154 -7.48 15.97 2.46
CA ASP A 154 -8.44 16.98 2.93
C ASP A 154 -9.46 16.37 3.90
N ARG A 155 -9.10 16.34 5.18
CA ARG A 155 -9.88 15.75 6.26
C ARG A 155 -9.69 16.55 7.54
N ASP A 156 -10.73 16.66 8.34
CA ASP A 156 -10.66 17.34 9.63
C ASP A 156 -9.64 16.67 10.58
N SER A 157 -9.58 15.34 10.57
CA SER A 157 -8.59 14.58 11.32
C SER A 157 -7.14 14.90 10.91
N SER A 158 -6.90 15.09 9.60
CA SER A 158 -5.58 15.49 9.09
C SER A 158 -5.22 16.91 9.51
N ARG A 159 -6.17 17.87 9.41
CA ARG A 159 -5.95 19.26 9.85
C ARG A 159 -5.69 19.33 11.35
N LYS A 160 -6.46 18.59 12.13
CA LYS A 160 -6.30 18.51 13.59
C LYS A 160 -4.90 17.97 13.95
N LEU A 161 -4.50 16.86 13.34
CA LEU A 161 -3.20 16.24 13.61
C LEU A 161 -2.03 17.16 13.19
N ALA A 162 -2.12 17.86 12.06
CA ALA A 162 -1.10 18.82 11.66
C ALA A 162 -0.94 19.96 12.68
N ARG A 163 -2.06 20.50 13.19
CA ARG A 163 -2.05 21.53 14.27
C ARG A 163 -1.45 21.02 15.57
N GLU A 164 -1.80 19.78 15.98
CA GLU A 164 -1.25 19.14 17.18
C GLU A 164 0.26 18.95 17.07
N GLN A 165 0.79 18.73 15.87
CA GLN A 165 2.22 18.65 15.59
C GLN A 165 2.89 20.03 15.51
N GLY A 166 2.14 21.12 15.63
CA GLY A 166 2.64 22.51 15.61
C GLY A 166 2.96 23.03 14.22
N PHE A 167 2.46 22.40 13.17
CA PHE A 167 2.71 22.83 11.79
C PHE A 167 1.72 23.90 11.34
N SER A 168 2.22 24.87 10.55
CA SER A 168 1.43 26.00 10.07
C SER A 168 0.46 25.60 8.96
N GLU A 169 -0.81 25.93 9.11
CA GLU A 169 -1.84 25.67 8.12
C GLU A 169 -1.57 26.36 6.77
N LYS A 170 -0.85 27.47 6.77
CA LYS A 170 -0.46 28.21 5.54
C LYS A 170 0.41 27.39 4.58
N ASN A 171 1.09 26.38 5.09
CA ASN A 171 1.98 25.51 4.32
C ASN A 171 1.38 24.13 4.10
N LEU A 172 0.08 23.94 4.39
CA LEU A 172 -0.66 22.74 4.08
C LEU A 172 -1.38 22.88 2.74
N TYR A 173 -1.26 21.84 1.93
CA TYR A 173 -1.99 21.67 0.67
C TYR A 173 -2.78 20.38 0.72
N TYR A 174 -3.89 20.35 0.01
CA TYR A 174 -4.80 19.23 0.08
C TYR A 174 -4.78 18.45 -1.23
N TYR A 175 -4.78 17.13 -1.09
CA TYR A 175 -4.80 16.23 -2.24
C TYR A 175 -6.20 16.18 -2.84
N THR A 176 -6.28 16.45 -4.13
CA THR A 176 -7.49 16.27 -4.93
C THR A 176 -7.29 15.08 -5.88
N PRO A 177 -8.13 14.01 -5.78
CA PRO A 177 -8.02 12.87 -6.69
C PRO A 177 -8.14 13.29 -8.16
N GLY A 178 -7.18 12.83 -8.99
CA GLY A 178 -7.16 13.13 -10.43
C GLY A 178 -6.53 14.48 -10.79
N GLU A 179 -6.04 15.25 -9.82
CA GLU A 179 -5.27 16.47 -10.10
C GLU A 179 -3.90 16.12 -10.67
N ASP A 180 -3.47 16.92 -11.67
CA ASP A 180 -2.13 16.82 -12.23
C ASP A 180 -1.08 17.15 -11.16
N GLU A 181 -0.16 16.23 -10.92
CA GLU A 181 0.91 16.36 -9.93
C GLU A 181 1.80 17.60 -10.18
N GLN A 182 1.90 18.08 -11.42
CA GLN A 182 2.69 19.26 -11.77
C GLN A 182 2.07 20.59 -11.30
N VAL A 183 0.75 20.65 -11.12
CA VAL A 183 0.06 21.92 -10.78
C VAL A 183 0.63 22.50 -9.48
N LEU A 184 0.66 21.71 -8.43
CA LEU A 184 1.19 22.13 -7.14
C LEU A 184 2.69 22.41 -7.20
N MET A 185 3.46 21.60 -7.91
CA MET A 185 4.91 21.79 -8.07
C MET A 185 5.22 23.08 -8.82
N LYS A 186 4.47 23.40 -9.88
CA LYS A 186 4.60 24.68 -10.61
C LYS A 186 4.18 25.88 -9.79
N GLN A 187 3.22 25.74 -8.88
CA GLN A 187 2.77 26.81 -8.01
C GLN A 187 3.80 27.12 -6.91
N LEU A 188 4.40 26.07 -6.32
CA LEU A 188 5.28 26.21 -5.15
C LEU A 188 6.75 26.35 -5.49
N HIS A 189 7.16 25.99 -6.70
CA HIS A 189 8.56 25.97 -7.15
C HIS A 189 9.51 25.34 -6.13
N PRO A 190 9.24 24.10 -5.64
CA PRO A 190 10.10 23.47 -4.66
C PRO A 190 11.45 23.11 -5.30
N GLU A 191 12.53 23.21 -4.53
CA GLU A 191 13.87 22.73 -4.95
C GLU A 191 13.94 21.21 -4.94
N ALA A 192 13.15 20.61 -4.06
CA ALA A 192 13.03 19.15 -3.96
C ALA A 192 11.65 18.70 -3.51
N ILE A 193 11.32 17.46 -3.86
CA ILE A 193 10.18 16.74 -3.27
C ILE A 193 10.68 15.60 -2.39
N LEU A 194 9.91 15.26 -1.35
CA LEU A 194 10.13 14.08 -0.52
C LEU A 194 8.94 13.14 -0.65
N LEU A 195 9.20 11.92 -1.09
CA LEU A 195 8.21 10.87 -1.33
C LEU A 195 8.41 9.69 -0.37
N LYS A 196 7.42 8.81 -0.34
CA LYS A 196 7.53 7.42 0.16
C LYS A 196 7.49 6.47 -1.02
N GLU A 197 8.29 5.41 -1.01
CA GLU A 197 8.20 4.32 -1.97
C GLU A 197 6.85 3.60 -1.80
N SER A 198 5.79 4.23 -2.33
CA SER A 198 4.40 3.80 -2.11
C SER A 198 3.87 2.85 -3.18
N GLY A 199 4.69 2.49 -4.18
CA GLY A 199 4.30 1.63 -5.29
C GLY A 199 3.41 2.34 -6.34
N ILE A 200 3.09 1.62 -7.41
CA ILE A 200 2.31 2.15 -8.54
C ILE A 200 0.95 2.66 -8.06
N SER A 201 0.19 1.85 -7.34
CA SER A 201 -1.13 2.23 -6.81
C SER A 201 -1.11 3.38 -5.80
N GLY A 202 0.07 3.75 -5.30
CA GLY A 202 0.27 4.90 -4.42
C GLY A 202 0.60 6.21 -5.15
N GLY A 203 0.58 6.22 -6.49
CA GLY A 203 0.91 7.38 -7.30
C GLY A 203 2.39 7.77 -7.21
N PHE A 204 3.28 6.80 -6.99
CA PHE A 204 4.72 7.06 -6.91
C PHE A 204 5.29 7.47 -8.26
N CYS A 205 4.94 6.72 -9.32
CA CYS A 205 5.47 6.97 -10.66
C CYS A 205 5.05 8.35 -11.18
N GLU A 206 3.79 8.72 -11.00
CA GLU A 206 3.23 9.99 -11.46
C GLU A 206 3.95 11.19 -10.80
N LYS A 207 4.23 11.09 -9.48
CA LYS A 207 4.95 12.13 -8.74
C LYS A 207 6.41 12.25 -9.18
N VAL A 208 7.07 11.12 -9.37
CA VAL A 208 8.45 11.06 -9.86
C VAL A 208 8.54 11.69 -11.25
N GLU A 209 7.65 11.29 -12.18
CA GLU A 209 7.66 11.81 -13.53
C GLU A 209 7.37 13.32 -13.59
N ALA A 210 6.40 13.79 -12.80
CA ALA A 210 6.08 15.21 -12.69
C ALA A 210 7.29 16.02 -12.19
N ALA A 211 8.00 15.54 -11.18
CA ALA A 211 9.19 16.22 -10.65
C ALA A 211 10.35 16.22 -11.66
N ARG A 212 10.57 15.09 -12.35
CA ARG A 212 11.61 14.98 -13.40
C ARG A 212 11.39 15.98 -14.51
N GLN A 213 10.17 16.09 -15.02
CA GLN A 213 9.82 17.03 -16.09
C GLN A 213 10.04 18.50 -15.70
N LEU A 214 9.97 18.81 -14.40
CA LEU A 214 10.20 20.14 -13.86
C LEU A 214 11.63 20.36 -13.36
N GLY A 215 12.50 19.36 -13.46
CA GLY A 215 13.88 19.45 -12.97
C GLY A 215 13.99 19.56 -11.45
N ILE A 216 12.98 19.08 -10.71
CA ILE A 216 12.93 19.11 -9.25
C ILE A 216 13.66 17.88 -8.70
N ARG A 217 14.54 18.06 -7.70
CA ARG A 217 15.24 16.95 -7.04
C ARG A 217 14.26 16.03 -6.30
N ILE A 218 14.54 14.74 -6.30
CA ILE A 218 13.64 13.73 -5.74
C ILE A 218 14.36 12.98 -4.62
N PHE A 219 13.78 13.01 -3.42
CA PHE A 219 14.15 12.18 -2.29
C PHE A 219 13.02 11.17 -2.05
N ALA A 220 13.36 9.89 -1.93
CA ALA A 220 12.38 8.84 -1.69
C ALA A 220 12.77 8.00 -0.48
N ILE A 221 11.85 7.87 0.48
CA ILE A 221 12.03 6.99 1.63
C ILE A 221 11.72 5.56 1.19
N CYS A 222 12.69 4.67 1.37
CA CYS A 222 12.54 3.24 1.08
C CYS A 222 11.39 2.65 1.89
N ARG A 223 10.61 1.77 1.26
CA ARG A 223 9.60 1.01 2.00
C ARG A 223 10.26 0.11 3.04
N PRO A 224 9.63 -0.07 4.20
CA PRO A 224 10.06 -1.04 5.18
C PRO A 224 10.11 -2.45 4.58
N LYS A 225 11.04 -3.26 5.07
CA LYS A 225 11.11 -4.68 4.66
C LYS A 225 9.88 -5.40 5.21
N THR A 226 9.22 -6.15 4.34
CA THR A 226 8.13 -7.06 4.76
C THR A 226 8.72 -8.22 5.56
N SER A 227 8.00 -8.69 6.58
CA SER A 227 8.41 -9.85 7.36
C SER A 227 8.55 -11.10 6.49
N ASP A 228 9.63 -11.84 6.70
CA ASP A 228 9.89 -13.11 6.00
C ASP A 228 8.89 -14.23 6.42
N LYS A 229 8.08 -13.99 7.47
CA LYS A 229 7.02 -14.88 7.93
C LYS A 229 5.72 -14.73 7.15
N PHE A 230 5.58 -13.64 6.41
CA PHE A 230 4.39 -13.38 5.61
C PHE A 230 4.47 -14.06 4.25
N ILE A 231 3.32 -14.54 3.78
CA ILE A 231 3.17 -15.07 2.43
C ILE A 231 2.88 -13.88 1.51
N CYS A 232 3.92 -13.38 0.84
CA CYS A 232 3.78 -12.24 -0.05
C CYS A 232 3.17 -12.63 -1.39
N VAL A 233 2.12 -11.94 -1.80
CA VAL A 233 1.48 -12.10 -3.10
C VAL A 233 1.10 -10.75 -3.67
N ASN A 234 1.02 -10.66 -4.99
CA ASN A 234 0.45 -9.54 -5.72
C ASN A 234 -0.64 -9.99 -6.69
N GLY A 235 -1.54 -9.08 -7.03
CA GLY A 235 -2.65 -9.35 -7.92
C GLY A 235 -3.71 -10.31 -7.34
N GLU A 236 -4.94 -10.18 -7.84
CA GLU A 236 -6.10 -10.94 -7.34
C GLU A 236 -5.95 -12.45 -7.50
N HIS A 237 -5.36 -12.91 -8.62
CA HIS A 237 -5.15 -14.34 -8.87
C HIS A 237 -4.15 -14.96 -7.88
N GLY A 238 -3.07 -14.22 -7.55
CA GLY A 238 -2.11 -14.63 -6.53
C GLY A 238 -2.77 -14.76 -5.16
N LEU A 239 -3.55 -13.75 -4.78
CA LEU A 239 -4.28 -13.74 -3.52
C LEU A 239 -5.26 -14.92 -3.45
N ARG A 240 -6.11 -15.10 -4.46
CA ARG A 240 -7.09 -16.20 -4.52
C ARG A 240 -6.42 -17.56 -4.39
N ARG A 241 -5.35 -17.83 -5.14
CA ARG A 241 -4.62 -19.09 -5.11
C ARG A 241 -4.10 -19.44 -3.71
N ILE A 242 -3.57 -18.44 -2.99
CA ILE A 242 -3.06 -18.70 -1.63
C ILE A 242 -4.21 -18.88 -0.65
N ILE A 243 -5.32 -18.16 -0.78
CA ILE A 243 -6.51 -18.38 0.03
C ILE A 243 -7.03 -19.81 -0.19
N GLU A 244 -7.17 -20.26 -1.43
CA GLU A 244 -7.62 -21.63 -1.76
C GLU A 244 -6.69 -22.71 -1.20
N LYS A 245 -5.38 -22.44 -1.14
CA LYS A 245 -4.40 -23.36 -0.52
C LYS A 245 -4.62 -23.52 0.99
N HIS A 246 -4.93 -22.42 1.70
CA HIS A 246 -5.12 -22.45 3.15
C HIS A 246 -6.56 -22.75 3.57
N LEU A 247 -7.52 -22.40 2.74
CA LEU A 247 -8.95 -22.56 2.94
C LEU A 247 -9.61 -23.11 1.66
N PRO A 248 -9.44 -24.40 1.34
CA PRO A 248 -9.88 -24.99 0.07
C PRO A 248 -11.37 -24.80 -0.22
N ASP A 249 -12.20 -24.77 0.83
CA ASP A 249 -13.65 -24.62 0.69
C ASP A 249 -14.11 -23.16 0.72
N PHE A 250 -13.19 -22.19 0.75
CA PHE A 250 -13.59 -20.78 0.87
C PHE A 250 -14.31 -20.30 -0.37
N PHE A 251 -13.77 -20.55 -1.55
CA PHE A 251 -14.44 -20.22 -2.81
C PHE A 251 -15.31 -21.37 -3.31
N PRO A 252 -16.41 -21.06 -4.01
CA PRO A 252 -17.21 -22.09 -4.66
C PRO A 252 -16.38 -22.76 -5.76
N LEU A 253 -16.62 -24.04 -5.96
CA LEU A 253 -16.03 -24.76 -7.08
C LEU A 253 -16.43 -24.06 -8.40
N ARG A 254 -15.45 -23.72 -9.22
CA ARG A 254 -15.74 -23.17 -10.55
C ARG A 254 -16.35 -24.30 -11.41
N SER A 255 -17.65 -24.22 -11.65
CA SER A 255 -18.29 -25.06 -12.64
C SER A 255 -18.00 -24.48 -14.03
N GLY A 256 -17.49 -25.28 -14.96
CA GLY A 256 -17.40 -24.87 -16.35
C GLY A 256 -16.20 -25.32 -17.16
N LEU A 257 -15.09 -25.67 -16.56
CA LEU A 257 -13.96 -26.24 -17.29
C LEU A 257 -13.77 -27.71 -16.89
N THR A 258 -14.23 -28.62 -17.75
CA THR A 258 -13.92 -30.02 -17.59
C THR A 258 -12.43 -30.28 -17.84
N THR A 259 -11.89 -31.37 -17.29
CA THR A 259 -10.50 -31.77 -17.56
C THR A 259 -10.19 -31.83 -19.06
N GLY A 260 -11.18 -32.21 -19.88
CA GLY A 260 -11.05 -32.19 -21.34
C GLY A 260 -10.88 -30.78 -21.93
N THR A 261 -11.61 -29.80 -21.41
CA THR A 261 -11.49 -28.41 -21.88
C THR A 261 -10.13 -27.81 -21.49
N CYS A 262 -9.62 -28.12 -20.28
CA CYS A 262 -8.28 -27.70 -19.86
C CYS A 262 -7.19 -28.39 -20.69
N ALA A 263 -7.34 -29.67 -21.02
CA ALA A 263 -6.42 -30.40 -21.88
C ALA A 263 -6.42 -29.85 -23.31
N ALA A 264 -7.58 -29.52 -23.85
CA ALA A 264 -7.71 -28.91 -25.19
C ALA A 264 -7.05 -27.52 -25.22
N ALA A 265 -7.29 -26.68 -24.22
CA ALA A 265 -6.65 -25.36 -24.11
C ALA A 265 -5.13 -25.46 -23.99
N ALA A 266 -4.63 -26.40 -23.18
CA ALA A 266 -3.19 -26.64 -23.05
C ALA A 266 -2.58 -27.17 -24.37
N ALA A 267 -3.27 -28.05 -25.10
CA ALA A 267 -2.83 -28.56 -26.39
C ALA A 267 -2.77 -27.44 -27.44
N VAL A 268 -3.78 -26.56 -27.47
CA VAL A 268 -3.79 -25.37 -28.36
C VAL A 268 -2.62 -24.44 -28.03
N ALA A 269 -2.39 -24.12 -26.77
CA ALA A 269 -1.28 -23.28 -26.36
C ALA A 269 0.08 -23.86 -26.74
N ALA A 270 0.29 -25.17 -26.51
CA ALA A 270 1.50 -25.88 -26.91
C ALA A 270 1.70 -25.90 -28.43
N THR A 271 0.60 -26.03 -29.20
CA THR A 271 0.66 -25.97 -30.67
C THR A 271 1.07 -24.59 -31.18
N TRP A 272 0.54 -23.52 -30.54
CA TRP A 272 0.93 -22.15 -30.87
C TRP A 272 2.41 -21.88 -30.57
N ASP A 273 2.93 -22.35 -29.45
CA ASP A 273 4.36 -22.21 -29.10
C ASP A 273 5.26 -22.91 -30.13
N VAL A 274 4.90 -24.12 -30.58
CA VAL A 274 5.62 -24.84 -31.63
C VAL A 274 5.55 -24.08 -32.98
N PHE A 275 4.38 -23.57 -33.33
CA PHE A 275 4.20 -22.79 -34.57
C PHE A 275 5.03 -21.50 -34.57
N LEU A 276 5.04 -20.76 -33.45
CA LEU A 276 5.81 -19.54 -33.31
C LEU A 276 7.31 -19.81 -33.35
N SER A 277 7.76 -20.93 -32.80
CA SER A 277 9.19 -21.32 -32.87
C SER A 277 9.65 -21.72 -34.27
N LEU A 278 8.74 -22.19 -35.14
CA LEU A 278 9.03 -22.55 -36.53
C LEU A 278 9.07 -21.35 -37.49
N ILE A 279 8.47 -20.21 -37.12
CA ILE A 279 8.47 -18.97 -37.92
C ILE A 279 9.78 -18.16 -37.73
N HIS A 280 10.58 -18.49 -36.72
CA HIS A 280 11.84 -17.81 -36.41
C HIS A 280 13.12 -18.60 -36.84
N ILE A 281 12.98 -19.58 -37.74
CA ILE A 281 14.13 -20.27 -38.37
C ILE A 281 14.35 -19.75 -39.79
#